data_5e192eed3a4d559d5057b19cfc39b1fe
#
_entry.id   5e192eed3a4d559d5057b19cfc39b1fe
#
_cell.length_a   1.000
_cell.length_b   1.000
_cell.length_c   1.000
_cell.angle_alpha   90.00
_cell.angle_beta   90.00
_cell.angle_gamma   90.00
#
_symmetry.space_group_name_H-M   'P 1'
#
loop_
_entity.id
_entity.type
_entity.pdbx_description
1 polymer ?
#
loop_
_entity_poly.entity_id
_entity_poly.type
_entity_poly.pdbx_seq_one_letter_code
_entity_poly.pdbx_strand_id
1 'polypeptide(L)'
;MKYLITGASGHLGQHVVAHLRQMTAEENIRLGIHNLKKRSLFNGFGGEISHLDYHNPATIDQTFTGVDVLIYIPSITYNLSDRIQEFENVLAGAQRKHVGSFIFVSFFADQVNNPFQMSPFYAYVPRRLAGSGLAYAYVRNTLYADPLVPYLPELIDRGNVIYPVGSQPMSFISRDDSAKAIASLAVQPALRDHGQNYLLSMTHNYNMVELSTIMSQVTNHHIGYQPVSLQQFADIYAAEGDGNELASMYAGGAKGLLSATSNDFHRLTGTYPVEMADFLAHNYHSKG
;
A
#
# COMPACT_ATOMS: atom_id res chain seq x y z
N MET A 1 7.85 -22.41 -9.03
CA MET A 1 6.67 -21.54 -8.86
C MET A 1 7.07 -20.16 -9.33
N LYS A 2 6.30 -19.59 -10.27
CA LYS A 2 6.60 -18.28 -10.87
C LYS A 2 5.75 -17.19 -10.22
N TYR A 3 6.40 -16.21 -9.65
CA TYR A 3 5.76 -15.05 -9.00
C TYR A 3 5.79 -13.84 -9.93
N LEU A 4 4.68 -13.15 -10.09
CA LEU A 4 4.61 -11.86 -10.77
C LEU A 4 4.28 -10.77 -9.76
N ILE A 5 5.10 -9.72 -9.72
CA ILE A 5 4.83 -8.50 -8.96
C ILE A 5 4.46 -7.41 -9.95
N THR A 6 3.20 -6.92 -9.92
CA THR A 6 2.82 -5.75 -10.70
C THR A 6 3.17 -4.47 -9.95
N GLY A 7 3.31 -3.35 -10.67
CA GLY A 7 3.74 -2.10 -10.03
C GLY A 7 5.10 -2.19 -9.35
N ALA A 8 5.96 -3.13 -9.77
CA ALA A 8 7.25 -3.42 -9.14
C ALA A 8 8.18 -2.20 -8.99
N SER A 9 8.11 -1.24 -9.91
CA SER A 9 8.92 -0.01 -9.86
C SER A 9 8.34 1.11 -8.97
N GLY A 10 7.20 0.87 -8.33
CA GLY A 10 6.63 1.77 -7.32
C GLY A 10 7.32 1.62 -5.96
N HIS A 11 7.05 2.54 -5.03
CA HIS A 11 7.68 2.51 -3.70
C HIS A 11 7.44 1.18 -2.97
N LEU A 12 6.21 0.72 -2.84
CA LEU A 12 5.90 -0.56 -2.21
C LEU A 12 6.45 -1.74 -3.03
N GLY A 13 6.31 -1.69 -4.36
CA GLY A 13 6.74 -2.78 -5.24
C GLY A 13 8.21 -3.10 -5.11
N GLN A 14 9.09 -2.10 -5.00
CA GLN A 14 10.52 -2.28 -4.79
C GLN A 14 10.84 -3.02 -3.47
N HIS A 15 10.13 -2.68 -2.38
CA HIS A 15 10.27 -3.41 -1.10
C HIS A 15 9.76 -4.85 -1.22
N VAL A 16 8.62 -5.10 -1.91
CA VAL A 16 8.12 -6.46 -2.14
C VAL A 16 9.14 -7.29 -2.92
N VAL A 17 9.77 -6.71 -3.96
CA VAL A 17 10.86 -7.37 -4.70
C VAL A 17 12.02 -7.70 -3.78
N ALA A 18 12.45 -6.75 -2.93
CA ALA A 18 13.58 -6.95 -2.02
C ALA A 18 13.34 -8.08 -1.01
N HIS A 19 12.13 -8.16 -0.44
CA HIS A 19 11.79 -9.24 0.48
C HIS A 19 11.58 -10.58 -0.23
N LEU A 20 10.91 -10.61 -1.38
CA LEU A 20 10.64 -11.87 -2.08
C LEU A 20 11.91 -12.54 -2.60
N ARG A 21 12.94 -11.77 -3.01
CA ARG A 21 14.27 -12.26 -3.38
C ARG A 21 14.99 -13.03 -2.26
N GLN A 22 14.63 -12.77 -1.00
CA GLN A 22 15.18 -13.50 0.14
C GLN A 22 14.47 -14.84 0.40
N MET A 23 13.28 -15.04 -0.19
CA MET A 23 12.42 -16.20 0.05
C MET A 23 12.37 -17.18 -1.12
N THR A 24 12.77 -16.75 -2.33
CA THR A 24 12.81 -17.58 -3.53
C THR A 24 13.92 -17.11 -4.47
N ALA A 25 14.36 -17.99 -5.37
CA ALA A 25 15.35 -17.64 -6.38
C ALA A 25 14.80 -16.60 -7.38
N GLU A 26 15.64 -15.65 -7.80
CA GLU A 26 15.23 -14.54 -8.67
C GLU A 26 14.67 -14.97 -10.01
N GLU A 27 15.16 -16.08 -10.58
CA GLU A 27 14.61 -16.65 -11.81
C GLU A 27 13.13 -17.04 -11.70
N ASN A 28 12.62 -17.20 -10.48
CA ASN A 28 11.20 -17.43 -10.21
C ASN A 28 10.38 -16.14 -10.13
N ILE A 29 11.01 -14.98 -10.18
CA ILE A 29 10.34 -13.69 -10.03
C ILE A 29 10.26 -12.97 -11.39
N ARG A 30 9.07 -12.51 -11.73
CA ARG A 30 8.83 -11.60 -12.86
C ARG A 30 8.34 -10.26 -12.33
N LEU A 31 8.91 -9.17 -12.83
CA LEU A 31 8.55 -7.81 -12.49
C LEU A 31 7.72 -7.20 -13.61
N GLY A 32 6.47 -6.82 -13.31
CA GLY A 32 5.62 -6.05 -14.22
C GLY A 32 5.83 -4.55 -13.95
N ILE A 33 6.37 -3.82 -14.93
CA ILE A 33 6.59 -2.38 -14.83
C ILE A 33 5.92 -1.64 -15.99
N HIS A 34 5.24 -0.54 -15.71
CA HIS A 34 4.60 0.27 -16.74
C HIS A 34 5.62 1.17 -17.44
N ASN A 35 6.45 1.89 -16.70
CA ASN A 35 7.45 2.79 -17.27
C ASN A 35 8.81 2.05 -17.39
N LEU A 36 9.14 1.64 -18.60
CA LEU A 36 10.40 0.94 -18.90
C LEU A 36 11.67 1.74 -18.59
N LYS A 37 11.60 3.09 -18.51
CA LYS A 37 12.74 3.91 -18.04
C LYS A 37 13.16 3.57 -16.60
N LYS A 38 12.25 3.05 -15.80
CA LYS A 38 12.52 2.59 -14.42
C LYS A 38 13.15 1.20 -14.33
N ARG A 39 13.43 0.54 -15.47
CA ARG A 39 14.11 -0.76 -15.50
C ARG A 39 15.48 -0.72 -14.81
N SER A 40 16.16 0.43 -14.86
CA SER A 40 17.46 0.63 -14.22
C SER A 40 17.44 0.48 -12.68
N LEU A 41 16.28 0.61 -12.03
CA LEU A 41 16.12 0.33 -10.60
C LEU A 41 16.43 -1.14 -10.24
N PHE A 42 16.41 -2.02 -11.22
CA PHE A 42 16.61 -3.46 -11.07
C PHE A 42 17.86 -3.95 -11.79
N ASN A 43 18.90 -3.11 -11.89
CA ASN A 43 20.18 -3.52 -12.45
C ASN A 43 20.77 -4.69 -11.62
N GLY A 44 21.19 -5.75 -12.32
CA GLY A 44 21.70 -6.97 -11.67
C GLY A 44 20.61 -7.91 -11.13
N PHE A 45 19.33 -7.63 -11.37
CA PHE A 45 18.26 -8.57 -11.05
C PHE A 45 18.28 -9.77 -12.02
N GLY A 46 18.39 -10.97 -11.45
CA GLY A 46 18.52 -12.23 -12.22
C GLY A 46 17.19 -12.81 -12.73
N GLY A 47 16.07 -12.18 -12.40
CA GLY A 47 14.75 -12.58 -12.86
C GLY A 47 14.31 -11.85 -14.13
N GLU A 48 13.01 -11.92 -14.42
CA GLU A 48 12.42 -11.38 -15.65
C GLU A 48 11.77 -10.01 -15.40
N ILE A 49 11.97 -9.06 -16.32
CA ILE A 49 11.32 -7.74 -16.28
C ILE A 49 10.50 -7.56 -17.55
N SER A 50 9.18 -7.40 -17.38
CA SER A 50 8.21 -7.25 -18.46
C SER A 50 7.54 -5.88 -18.45
N HIS A 51 7.24 -5.34 -19.62
CA HIS A 51 6.36 -4.19 -19.74
C HIS A 51 4.92 -4.60 -19.42
N LEU A 52 4.27 -3.89 -18.53
CA LEU A 52 2.89 -4.16 -18.13
C LEU A 52 2.09 -2.86 -18.08
N ASP A 53 1.13 -2.77 -18.98
CA ASP A 53 0.12 -1.72 -19.03
C ASP A 53 -1.25 -2.35 -18.77
N TYR A 54 -1.94 -1.91 -17.73
CA TYR A 54 -3.25 -2.46 -17.35
C TYR A 54 -4.38 -2.14 -18.36
N HIS A 55 -4.16 -1.17 -19.24
CA HIS A 55 -5.08 -0.88 -20.36
C HIS A 55 -4.76 -1.66 -21.64
N ASN A 56 -3.64 -2.38 -21.68
CA ASN A 56 -3.23 -3.13 -22.86
C ASN A 56 -3.28 -4.65 -22.63
N PRO A 57 -4.34 -5.35 -23.11
CA PRO A 57 -4.47 -6.80 -22.94
C PRO A 57 -3.30 -7.61 -23.46
N ALA A 58 -2.62 -7.16 -24.52
CA ALA A 58 -1.47 -7.88 -25.08
C ALA A 58 -0.28 -7.91 -24.10
N THR A 59 0.02 -6.79 -23.43
CA THR A 59 1.07 -6.75 -22.41
C THR A 59 0.69 -7.56 -21.16
N ILE A 60 -0.59 -7.55 -20.77
CA ILE A 60 -1.10 -8.38 -19.69
C ILE A 60 -0.90 -9.86 -20.04
N ASP A 61 -1.37 -10.29 -21.20
CA ASP A 61 -1.28 -11.69 -21.63
C ASP A 61 0.16 -12.18 -21.71
N GLN A 62 1.05 -11.37 -22.28
CA GLN A 62 2.48 -11.69 -22.34
C GLN A 62 3.07 -11.83 -20.92
N THR A 63 2.78 -10.86 -20.04
CA THR A 63 3.36 -10.82 -18.69
C THR A 63 2.80 -11.91 -17.78
N PHE A 64 1.56 -12.34 -17.97
CA PHE A 64 0.90 -13.32 -17.09
C PHE A 64 1.11 -14.78 -17.53
N THR A 65 1.65 -15.02 -18.74
CA THR A 65 1.91 -16.39 -19.23
C THR A 65 2.87 -17.12 -18.29
N GLY A 66 2.45 -18.29 -17.77
CA GLY A 66 3.23 -19.14 -16.88
C GLY A 66 3.40 -18.62 -15.44
N VAL A 67 2.54 -17.69 -15.01
CA VAL A 67 2.55 -17.16 -13.65
C VAL A 67 1.71 -18.05 -12.73
N ASP A 68 2.30 -18.51 -11.62
CA ASP A 68 1.60 -19.26 -10.59
C ASP A 68 0.96 -18.33 -9.54
N VAL A 69 1.66 -17.26 -9.16
CA VAL A 69 1.23 -16.32 -8.11
C VAL A 69 1.36 -14.89 -8.63
N LEU A 70 0.24 -14.18 -8.66
CA LEU A 70 0.17 -12.77 -9.00
C LEU A 70 0.04 -11.92 -7.74
N ILE A 71 0.99 -11.02 -7.50
CA ILE A 71 0.90 -9.95 -6.51
C ILE A 71 0.45 -8.69 -7.25
N TYR A 72 -0.83 -8.35 -7.13
CA TYR A 72 -1.42 -7.19 -7.79
C TYR A 72 -1.35 -5.96 -6.89
N ILE A 73 -0.48 -5.04 -7.25
CA ILE A 73 -0.39 -3.69 -6.67
C ILE A 73 -1.12 -2.74 -7.64
N PRO A 74 -2.25 -2.13 -7.22
CA PRO A 74 -3.00 -1.22 -8.09
C PRO A 74 -2.18 0.00 -8.52
N SER A 75 -2.60 0.64 -9.62
CA SER A 75 -2.09 1.94 -10.04
C SER A 75 -2.48 3.04 -9.05
N ILE A 76 -1.91 4.23 -9.26
CA ILE A 76 -2.29 5.46 -8.55
C ILE A 76 -3.30 6.29 -9.35
N THR A 77 -4.05 5.66 -10.25
CA THR A 77 -5.11 6.33 -11.03
C THR A 77 -6.19 6.87 -10.09
N TYR A 78 -6.43 8.17 -10.14
CA TYR A 78 -7.41 8.87 -9.27
C TYR A 78 -8.85 8.73 -9.78
N ASN A 79 -9.06 8.42 -11.05
CA ASN A 79 -10.39 8.15 -11.58
C ASN A 79 -10.85 6.75 -11.15
N LEU A 80 -11.97 6.69 -10.40
CA LEU A 80 -12.50 5.44 -9.85
C LEU A 80 -12.87 4.44 -10.97
N SER A 81 -13.53 4.90 -12.04
CA SER A 81 -13.97 4.03 -13.12
C SER A 81 -12.78 3.44 -13.88
N ASP A 82 -11.76 4.24 -14.13
CA ASP A 82 -10.54 3.79 -14.80
C ASP A 82 -9.79 2.76 -13.93
N ARG A 83 -9.68 2.99 -12.62
CA ARG A 83 -9.05 2.04 -11.70
C ARG A 83 -9.80 0.71 -11.61
N ILE A 84 -11.13 0.75 -11.66
CA ILE A 84 -11.96 -0.48 -11.74
C ILE A 84 -11.71 -1.19 -13.08
N GLN A 85 -11.65 -0.45 -14.20
CA GLN A 85 -11.38 -1.04 -15.51
C GLN A 85 -9.98 -1.66 -15.60
N GLU A 86 -8.96 -1.01 -15.05
CA GLU A 86 -7.61 -1.57 -14.93
C GLU A 86 -7.63 -2.91 -14.19
N PHE A 87 -8.33 -2.97 -13.06
CA PHE A 87 -8.47 -4.22 -12.29
C PHE A 87 -9.21 -5.31 -13.09
N GLU A 88 -10.33 -4.98 -13.77
CA GLU A 88 -11.06 -5.97 -14.58
C GLU A 88 -10.21 -6.52 -15.72
N ASN A 89 -9.38 -5.68 -16.36
CA ASN A 89 -8.44 -6.12 -17.38
C ASN A 89 -7.40 -7.10 -16.81
N VAL A 90 -6.85 -6.78 -15.62
CA VAL A 90 -5.89 -7.62 -14.90
C VAL A 90 -6.55 -8.95 -14.51
N LEU A 91 -7.77 -8.92 -13.95
CA LEU A 91 -8.49 -10.13 -13.57
C LEU A 91 -8.80 -11.02 -14.77
N ALA A 92 -9.30 -10.43 -15.86
CA ALA A 92 -9.58 -11.17 -17.09
C ALA A 92 -8.30 -11.81 -17.67
N GLY A 93 -7.16 -11.11 -17.62
CA GLY A 93 -5.86 -11.64 -18.00
C GLY A 93 -5.41 -12.81 -17.11
N ALA A 94 -5.57 -12.68 -15.80
CA ALA A 94 -5.24 -13.74 -14.84
C ALA A 94 -6.08 -15.02 -15.10
N GLN A 95 -7.37 -14.87 -15.40
CA GLN A 95 -8.25 -15.97 -15.75
C GLN A 95 -7.84 -16.62 -17.09
N ARG A 96 -7.61 -15.81 -18.15
CA ARG A 96 -7.18 -16.34 -19.47
C ARG A 96 -5.85 -17.08 -19.43
N LYS A 97 -4.93 -16.65 -18.56
CA LYS A 97 -3.59 -17.24 -18.43
C LYS A 97 -3.50 -18.29 -17.31
N HIS A 98 -4.64 -18.62 -16.70
CA HIS A 98 -4.73 -19.64 -15.66
C HIS A 98 -3.76 -19.37 -14.49
N VAL A 99 -3.67 -18.11 -14.04
CA VAL A 99 -2.89 -17.75 -12.85
C VAL A 99 -3.42 -18.55 -11.65
N GLY A 100 -2.52 -19.21 -10.92
CA GLY A 100 -2.91 -20.11 -9.82
C GLY A 100 -3.49 -19.36 -8.62
N SER A 101 -2.86 -18.26 -8.21
CA SER A 101 -3.26 -17.47 -7.03
C SER A 101 -3.16 -15.98 -7.29
N PHE A 102 -4.10 -15.21 -6.74
CA PHE A 102 -4.17 -13.75 -6.85
C PHE A 102 -4.07 -13.11 -5.47
N ILE A 103 -3.01 -12.34 -5.21
CA ILE A 103 -2.87 -11.53 -4.00
C ILE A 103 -3.21 -10.08 -4.37
N PHE A 104 -4.27 -9.55 -3.78
CA PHE A 104 -4.63 -8.14 -3.95
C PHE A 104 -4.04 -7.28 -2.83
N VAL A 105 -3.25 -6.28 -3.20
CA VAL A 105 -2.75 -5.28 -2.26
C VAL A 105 -3.78 -4.16 -2.16
N SER A 106 -4.55 -4.18 -1.09
CA SER A 106 -5.67 -3.29 -0.80
C SER A 106 -5.29 -2.22 0.23
N PHE A 107 -6.24 -1.35 0.51
CA PHE A 107 -6.17 -0.33 1.55
C PHE A 107 -7.35 -0.50 2.53
N PHE A 108 -7.11 -0.26 3.82
CA PHE A 108 -8.12 -0.33 4.87
C PHE A 108 -9.03 0.91 4.84
N ALA A 109 -9.76 1.06 3.75
CA ALA A 109 -10.75 2.10 3.55
C ALA A 109 -11.96 1.55 2.76
N ASP A 110 -12.31 0.29 2.99
CA ASP A 110 -13.32 -0.49 2.29
C ASP A 110 -14.70 -0.51 2.99
N GLN A 111 -14.88 0.30 4.05
CA GLN A 111 -16.13 0.36 4.81
C GLN A 111 -17.26 1.02 3.99
N VAL A 112 -18.49 0.52 4.15
CA VAL A 112 -19.67 0.96 3.39
C VAL A 112 -19.95 2.47 3.48
N ASN A 113 -19.66 3.08 4.63
CA ASN A 113 -19.90 4.49 4.92
C ASN A 113 -18.63 5.37 4.87
N ASN A 114 -17.54 4.86 4.30
CA ASN A 114 -16.30 5.60 4.18
C ASN A 114 -16.41 6.65 3.07
N PRO A 115 -16.18 7.95 3.37
CA PRO A 115 -16.27 9.02 2.38
C PRO A 115 -15.06 9.09 1.43
N PHE A 116 -14.05 8.26 1.62
CA PHE A 116 -12.88 8.21 0.75
C PHE A 116 -13.28 7.90 -0.70
N GLN A 117 -12.90 8.76 -1.64
CA GLN A 117 -13.33 8.65 -3.04
C GLN A 117 -12.97 7.31 -3.68
N MET A 118 -11.86 6.68 -3.26
CA MET A 118 -11.44 5.36 -3.73
C MET A 118 -11.96 4.19 -2.89
N SER A 119 -12.74 4.43 -1.83
CA SER A 119 -13.34 3.38 -1.00
C SER A 119 -14.15 2.36 -1.83
N PRO A 120 -14.95 2.77 -2.83
CA PRO A 120 -15.68 1.81 -3.65
C PRO A 120 -14.79 0.82 -4.40
N PHE A 121 -13.60 1.23 -4.86
CA PHE A 121 -12.65 0.32 -5.49
C PHE A 121 -12.17 -0.77 -4.51
N TYR A 122 -11.76 -0.38 -3.32
CA TYR A 122 -11.26 -1.32 -2.30
C TYR A 122 -12.34 -2.25 -1.78
N ALA A 123 -13.60 -1.82 -1.77
CA ALA A 123 -14.75 -2.66 -1.44
C ALA A 123 -15.17 -3.59 -2.60
N TYR A 124 -15.02 -3.16 -3.85
CA TYR A 124 -15.38 -3.90 -5.05
C TYR A 124 -14.47 -5.11 -5.30
N VAL A 125 -13.14 -4.88 -5.30
CA VAL A 125 -12.16 -5.88 -5.72
C VAL A 125 -12.25 -7.20 -4.95
N PRO A 126 -12.32 -7.24 -3.60
CA PRO A 126 -12.44 -8.50 -2.87
C PRO A 126 -13.71 -9.30 -3.22
N ARG A 127 -14.84 -8.61 -3.40
CA ARG A 127 -16.10 -9.27 -3.79
C ARG A 127 -16.03 -9.83 -5.21
N ARG A 128 -15.38 -9.12 -6.09
CA ARG A 128 -15.18 -9.55 -7.48
C ARG A 128 -14.23 -10.74 -7.58
N LEU A 129 -13.17 -10.76 -6.77
CA LEU A 129 -12.26 -11.91 -6.65
C LEU A 129 -12.95 -13.16 -6.12
N ALA A 130 -13.83 -13.02 -5.12
CA ALA A 130 -14.61 -14.14 -4.57
C ALA A 130 -15.47 -14.85 -5.63
N GLY A 131 -15.96 -14.11 -6.63
CA GLY A 131 -16.73 -14.65 -7.76
C GLY A 131 -15.88 -15.03 -8.98
N SER A 132 -14.55 -14.95 -8.91
CA SER A 132 -13.68 -15.11 -10.09
C SER A 132 -13.32 -16.56 -10.44
N GLY A 133 -13.42 -17.48 -9.48
CA GLY A 133 -12.93 -18.86 -9.60
C GLY A 133 -11.42 -19.01 -9.38
N LEU A 134 -10.68 -17.93 -9.14
CA LEU A 134 -9.26 -17.98 -8.78
C LEU A 134 -9.08 -18.24 -7.27
N ALA A 135 -8.02 -18.92 -6.88
CA ALA A 135 -7.54 -18.86 -5.51
C ALA A 135 -7.02 -17.43 -5.23
N TYR A 136 -7.34 -16.88 -4.05
CA TYR A 136 -6.95 -15.51 -3.75
C TYR A 136 -6.78 -15.26 -2.25
N ALA A 137 -6.05 -14.19 -1.94
CA ALA A 137 -6.06 -13.48 -0.66
C ALA A 137 -5.94 -11.98 -0.92
N TYR A 138 -6.19 -11.17 0.10
CA TYR A 138 -5.90 -9.74 0.02
C TYR A 138 -5.39 -9.19 1.34
N VAL A 139 -4.48 -8.23 1.23
CA VAL A 139 -3.95 -7.49 2.36
C VAL A 139 -4.53 -6.08 2.36
N ARG A 140 -5.09 -5.65 3.48
CA ARG A 140 -5.58 -4.29 3.69
C ARG A 140 -4.53 -3.53 4.46
N ASN A 141 -3.71 -2.76 3.74
CA ASN A 141 -2.75 -1.88 4.39
C ASN A 141 -3.49 -0.76 5.14
N THR A 142 -3.03 -0.41 6.32
CA THR A 142 -3.36 0.86 6.94
C THR A 142 -2.56 1.99 6.28
N LEU A 143 -2.61 3.20 6.78
CA LEU A 143 -1.84 4.32 6.24
C LEU A 143 -0.34 4.00 6.25
N TYR A 144 0.36 4.33 5.18
CA TYR A 144 1.81 4.23 5.22
C TYR A 144 2.41 5.32 6.11
N ALA A 145 3.35 4.92 6.98
CA ALA A 145 4.12 5.84 7.80
C ALA A 145 5.18 6.62 6.98
N ASP A 146 5.63 6.04 5.87
CA ASP A 146 6.70 6.58 5.04
C ASP A 146 6.46 8.01 4.54
N PRO A 147 5.24 8.40 4.10
CA PRO A 147 4.99 9.79 3.70
C PRO A 147 5.15 10.81 4.82
N LEU A 148 5.11 10.43 6.10
CA LEU A 148 5.30 11.35 7.21
C LEU A 148 6.72 11.94 7.21
N VAL A 149 7.73 11.14 6.83
CA VAL A 149 9.14 11.55 6.89
C VAL A 149 9.44 12.78 6.02
N PRO A 150 9.11 12.81 4.71
CA PRO A 150 9.36 13.99 3.87
C PRO A 150 8.54 15.22 4.28
N TYR A 151 7.42 15.06 5.01
CA TYR A 151 6.62 16.18 5.52
C TYR A 151 7.12 16.74 6.85
N LEU A 152 8.01 16.07 7.59
CA LEU A 152 8.52 16.56 8.86
C LEU A 152 9.10 17.98 8.78
N PRO A 153 9.90 18.38 7.76
CA PRO A 153 10.37 19.76 7.65
C PRO A 153 9.23 20.79 7.58
N GLU A 154 8.19 20.51 6.80
CA GLU A 154 7.01 21.37 6.69
C GLU A 154 6.26 21.46 8.03
N LEU A 155 6.08 20.34 8.71
CA LEU A 155 5.38 20.29 10.01
C LEU A 155 6.18 20.99 11.11
N ILE A 156 7.52 20.96 11.07
CA ILE A 156 8.40 21.74 11.93
C ILE A 156 8.22 23.23 11.66
N ASP A 157 8.25 23.66 10.41
CA ASP A 157 8.08 25.07 10.02
C ASP A 157 6.69 25.59 10.41
N ARG A 158 5.65 24.77 10.31
CA ARG A 158 4.29 25.09 10.77
C ARG A 158 4.12 25.04 12.28
N GLY A 159 5.00 24.32 12.99
CA GLY A 159 4.89 24.03 14.40
C GLY A 159 3.72 23.09 14.77
N ASN A 160 3.04 22.50 13.79
CA ASN A 160 1.85 21.68 14.02
C ASN A 160 1.62 20.60 12.95
N VAL A 161 1.10 19.45 13.38
CA VAL A 161 0.39 18.50 12.52
C VAL A 161 -0.98 19.10 12.19
N ILE A 162 -1.37 19.10 10.92
CA ILE A 162 -2.58 19.79 10.42
C ILE A 162 -3.69 18.85 9.92
N TYR A 163 -3.52 17.53 10.08
CA TYR A 163 -4.43 16.53 9.53
C TYR A 163 -5.86 16.67 10.11
N PRO A 164 -6.91 16.74 9.26
CA PRO A 164 -8.28 17.07 9.67
C PRO A 164 -9.05 15.86 10.20
N VAL A 165 -8.53 15.18 11.23
CA VAL A 165 -9.12 13.95 11.81
C VAL A 165 -9.69 14.15 13.23
N GLY A 166 -9.56 15.36 13.81
CA GLY A 166 -10.02 15.63 15.18
C GLY A 166 -9.29 14.77 16.20
N SER A 167 -10.02 14.16 17.11
CA SER A 167 -9.47 13.29 18.16
C SER A 167 -9.36 11.81 17.75
N GLN A 168 -9.75 11.44 16.53
CA GLN A 168 -9.76 10.05 16.11
C GLN A 168 -8.33 9.53 15.90
N PRO A 169 -8.02 8.33 16.40
CA PRO A 169 -6.74 7.70 16.08
C PRO A 169 -6.72 7.17 14.66
N MET A 170 -5.54 7.05 14.11
CA MET A 170 -5.28 6.44 12.80
C MET A 170 -4.25 5.34 12.92
N SER A 171 -4.40 4.29 12.13
CA SER A 171 -3.49 3.15 12.09
C SER A 171 -2.51 3.30 10.95
N PHE A 172 -1.27 2.89 11.19
CA PHE A 172 -0.16 2.98 10.25
C PHE A 172 0.54 1.64 10.07
N ILE A 173 1.30 1.53 8.99
CA ILE A 173 2.26 0.47 8.71
C ILE A 173 3.41 1.07 7.88
N SER A 174 4.64 0.60 8.01
CA SER A 174 5.71 0.96 7.09
C SER A 174 5.54 0.21 5.76
N ARG A 175 6.01 0.81 4.65
CA ARG A 175 6.04 0.10 3.36
C ARG A 175 6.91 -1.14 3.41
N ASP A 176 8.00 -1.10 4.18
CA ASP A 176 8.89 -2.25 4.33
C ASP A 176 8.21 -3.42 5.05
N ASP A 177 7.55 -3.15 6.18
CA ASP A 177 6.77 -4.17 6.89
C ASP A 177 5.62 -4.70 6.03
N SER A 178 4.86 -3.80 5.39
CA SER A 178 3.81 -4.23 4.45
C SER A 178 4.36 -5.17 3.38
N ALA A 179 5.49 -4.82 2.78
CA ALA A 179 6.14 -5.62 1.75
C ALA A 179 6.64 -6.97 2.27
N LYS A 180 7.20 -7.00 3.49
CA LYS A 180 7.60 -8.23 4.18
C LYS A 180 6.41 -9.17 4.36
N ALA A 181 5.27 -8.65 4.82
CA ALA A 181 4.05 -9.43 5.00
C ALA A 181 3.50 -9.95 3.66
N ILE A 182 3.49 -9.12 2.60
CA ILE A 182 3.05 -9.50 1.25
C ILE A 182 3.95 -10.60 0.68
N ALA A 183 5.27 -10.47 0.78
CA ALA A 183 6.21 -11.47 0.31
C ALA A 183 6.07 -12.80 1.09
N SER A 184 5.90 -12.72 2.42
CA SER A 184 5.64 -13.89 3.27
C SER A 184 4.35 -14.60 2.87
N LEU A 185 3.27 -13.86 2.63
CA LEU A 185 1.99 -14.40 2.17
C LEU A 185 2.15 -15.11 0.81
N ALA A 186 2.92 -14.53 -0.11
CA ALA A 186 3.09 -15.05 -1.46
C ALA A 186 3.69 -16.46 -1.48
N VAL A 187 4.56 -16.81 -0.53
CA VAL A 187 5.22 -18.11 -0.46
C VAL A 187 4.49 -19.14 0.42
N GLN A 188 3.34 -18.79 1.02
CA GLN A 188 2.58 -19.62 1.96
C GLN A 188 1.18 -19.97 1.40
N PRO A 189 1.02 -21.07 0.63
CA PRO A 189 -0.28 -21.42 0.01
C PRO A 189 -1.43 -21.55 1.01
N ALA A 190 -1.18 -22.11 2.20
CA ALA A 190 -2.20 -22.28 3.25
C ALA A 190 -2.78 -20.95 3.77
N LEU A 191 -2.03 -19.84 3.65
CA LEU A 191 -2.46 -18.51 4.05
C LEU A 191 -2.97 -17.67 2.87
N ARG A 192 -2.68 -18.09 1.62
CA ARG A 192 -2.90 -17.31 0.40
C ARG A 192 -4.15 -17.73 -0.40
N ASP A 193 -4.52 -19.01 -0.37
CA ASP A 193 -5.33 -19.59 -1.46
C ASP A 193 -6.81 -19.81 -1.10
N HIS A 194 -7.31 -19.28 0.03
CA HIS A 194 -8.65 -19.57 0.54
C HIS A 194 -9.51 -18.33 0.80
N GLY A 195 -9.26 -17.23 0.10
CA GLY A 195 -10.03 -15.99 0.23
C GLY A 195 -9.78 -15.23 1.54
N GLN A 196 -8.64 -15.46 2.19
CA GLN A 196 -8.30 -14.79 3.45
C GLN A 196 -8.07 -13.29 3.23
N ASN A 197 -8.40 -12.51 4.26
CA ASN A 197 -8.04 -11.12 4.33
C ASN A 197 -7.13 -10.87 5.54
N TYR A 198 -6.19 -9.95 5.39
CA TYR A 198 -5.22 -9.56 6.41
C TYR A 198 -5.20 -8.06 6.56
N LEU A 199 -5.34 -7.56 7.78
CA LEU A 199 -5.16 -6.15 8.09
C LEU A 199 -3.71 -5.93 8.53
N LEU A 200 -2.95 -5.17 7.76
CA LEU A 200 -1.56 -4.86 8.09
C LEU A 200 -1.49 -3.50 8.80
N SER A 201 -1.12 -3.52 10.06
CA SER A 201 -0.97 -2.35 10.91
C SER A 201 0.21 -2.49 11.86
N MET A 202 0.73 -1.40 12.38
CA MET A 202 1.48 -1.36 13.62
C MET A 202 0.61 -1.93 14.75
N THR A 203 1.20 -2.28 15.90
CA THR A 203 0.44 -2.83 17.03
C THR A 203 -0.41 -1.78 17.71
N HIS A 204 -0.04 -0.51 17.57
CA HIS A 204 -0.75 0.64 18.12
C HIS A 204 -1.27 1.58 17.01
N ASN A 205 -2.41 2.22 17.25
CA ASN A 205 -2.91 3.34 16.46
C ASN A 205 -2.63 4.66 17.21
N TYR A 206 -2.53 5.76 16.48
CA TYR A 206 -2.08 7.04 17.04
C TYR A 206 -3.11 8.12 16.77
N ASN A 207 -3.55 8.85 17.82
CA ASN A 207 -4.18 10.12 17.62
C ASN A 207 -3.13 11.18 17.26
N MET A 208 -3.56 12.32 16.75
CA MET A 208 -2.63 13.32 16.22
C MET A 208 -1.80 14.03 17.30
N VAL A 209 -2.26 14.05 18.55
CA VAL A 209 -1.49 14.57 19.69
C VAL A 209 -0.35 13.62 20.03
N GLU A 210 -0.62 12.33 20.08
CA GLU A 210 0.43 11.30 20.27
C GLU A 210 1.46 11.33 19.14
N LEU A 211 0.97 11.37 17.88
CA LEU A 211 1.82 11.44 16.70
C LEU A 211 2.72 12.69 16.72
N SER A 212 2.16 13.87 17.03
CA SER A 212 2.93 15.11 17.12
C SER A 212 3.96 15.10 18.25
N THR A 213 3.64 14.42 19.36
CA THR A 213 4.58 14.22 20.48
C THR A 213 5.77 13.35 20.04
N ILE A 214 5.52 12.24 19.35
CA ILE A 214 6.57 11.38 18.80
C ILE A 214 7.42 12.17 17.79
N MET A 215 6.79 12.90 16.87
CA MET A 215 7.49 13.75 15.91
C MET A 215 8.38 14.81 16.61
N SER A 216 7.86 15.44 17.66
CA SER A 216 8.65 16.41 18.44
C SER A 216 9.88 15.80 19.08
N GLN A 217 9.75 14.61 19.66
CA GLN A 217 10.87 13.88 20.29
C GLN A 217 11.93 13.48 19.29
N VAL A 218 11.51 12.95 18.14
CA VAL A 218 12.45 12.47 17.09
C VAL A 218 13.15 13.64 16.41
N THR A 219 12.46 14.76 16.18
CA THR A 219 13.05 15.90 15.46
C THR A 219 13.76 16.89 16.36
N ASN A 220 13.56 16.82 17.67
CA ASN A 220 13.98 17.83 18.65
C ASN A 220 13.41 19.24 18.33
N HIS A 221 12.22 19.30 17.73
CA HIS A 221 11.49 20.54 17.46
C HIS A 221 10.08 20.41 18.01
N HIS A 222 9.50 21.52 18.48
CA HIS A 222 8.12 21.50 18.94
C HIS A 222 7.17 21.37 17.76
N ILE A 223 6.36 20.31 17.77
CA ILE A 223 5.28 20.08 16.81
C ILE A 223 4.02 19.78 17.62
N GLY A 224 3.03 20.67 17.55
CA GLY A 224 1.73 20.48 18.17
C GLY A 224 0.73 19.83 17.22
N TYR A 225 -0.54 19.88 17.58
CA TYR A 225 -1.65 19.47 16.70
C TYR A 225 -2.67 20.60 16.57
N GLN A 226 -2.86 21.08 15.35
CA GLN A 226 -3.86 22.10 15.01
C GLN A 226 -4.51 21.74 13.67
N PRO A 227 -5.63 20.99 13.67
CA PRO A 227 -6.25 20.54 12.43
C PRO A 227 -6.78 21.73 11.61
N VAL A 228 -6.62 21.65 10.30
CA VAL A 228 -7.28 22.56 9.35
C VAL A 228 -8.60 21.96 8.89
N SER A 229 -9.42 22.73 8.16
CA SER A 229 -10.60 22.18 7.51
C SER A 229 -10.22 21.24 6.36
N LEU A 230 -11.13 20.34 5.97
CA LEU A 230 -10.90 19.44 4.81
C LEU A 230 -10.59 20.23 3.52
N GLN A 231 -11.26 21.37 3.31
CA GLN A 231 -11.01 22.20 2.14
C GLN A 231 -9.61 22.83 2.17
N GLN A 232 -9.21 23.40 3.30
CA GLN A 232 -7.85 23.94 3.47
C GLN A 232 -6.78 22.88 3.28
N PHE A 233 -7.05 21.66 3.79
CA PHE A 233 -6.14 20.52 3.59
C PHE A 233 -6.00 20.15 2.11
N ALA A 234 -7.13 20.06 1.38
CA ALA A 234 -7.12 19.80 -0.05
C ALA A 234 -6.34 20.86 -0.83
N ASP A 235 -6.52 22.14 -0.49
CA ASP A 235 -5.84 23.26 -1.14
C ASP A 235 -4.32 23.24 -0.89
N ILE A 236 -3.89 22.91 0.34
CA ILE A 236 -2.47 22.84 0.71
C ILE A 236 -1.75 21.76 -0.10
N TYR A 237 -2.37 20.60 -0.27
CA TYR A 237 -1.75 19.44 -0.94
C TYR A 237 -2.19 19.24 -2.40
N ALA A 238 -2.88 20.23 -2.99
CA ALA A 238 -3.35 20.15 -4.38
C ALA A 238 -2.22 19.93 -5.40
N ALA A 239 -1.04 20.50 -5.15
CA ALA A 239 0.12 20.36 -6.06
C ALA A 239 0.79 18.97 -6.00
N GLU A 240 0.49 18.15 -5.03
CA GLU A 240 1.10 16.82 -4.84
C GLU A 240 0.29 15.68 -5.46
N GLY A 241 -0.84 15.98 -6.07
CA GLY A 241 -1.76 15.03 -6.67
C GLY A 241 -3.20 15.54 -6.58
N ASP A 242 -4.17 14.64 -6.35
CA ASP A 242 -5.55 15.04 -6.09
C ASP A 242 -5.74 15.35 -4.60
N GLY A 243 -5.64 16.65 -4.23
CA GLY A 243 -5.84 17.11 -2.86
C GLY A 243 -7.24 16.79 -2.32
N ASN A 244 -8.28 16.75 -3.16
CA ASN A 244 -9.64 16.37 -2.77
C ASN A 244 -9.73 14.87 -2.43
N GLU A 245 -9.08 14.03 -3.20
CA GLU A 245 -9.00 12.59 -2.90
C GLU A 245 -8.32 12.37 -1.55
N LEU A 246 -7.18 13.01 -1.32
CA LEU A 246 -6.44 12.93 -0.07
C LEU A 246 -7.29 13.44 1.11
N ALA A 247 -7.95 14.59 0.97
CA ALA A 247 -8.85 15.13 2.00
C ALA A 247 -10.03 14.19 2.30
N SER A 248 -10.59 13.53 1.27
CA SER A 248 -11.67 12.55 1.46
C SER A 248 -11.22 11.32 2.26
N MET A 249 -9.96 10.91 2.15
CA MET A 249 -9.38 9.85 2.97
C MET A 249 -9.32 10.27 4.44
N TYR A 250 -8.85 11.48 4.73
CA TYR A 250 -8.84 12.02 6.10
C TYR A 250 -10.23 12.26 6.66
N ALA A 251 -11.23 12.54 5.81
CA ALA A 251 -12.64 12.57 6.23
C ALA A 251 -13.12 11.19 6.73
N GLY A 252 -12.62 10.10 6.14
CA GLY A 252 -12.80 8.75 6.67
C GLY A 252 -12.13 8.56 8.03
N GLY A 253 -10.91 9.07 8.17
CA GLY A 253 -10.19 9.11 9.46
C GLY A 253 -10.96 9.85 10.55
N ALA A 254 -11.50 11.03 10.25
CA ALA A 254 -12.33 11.82 11.19
C ALA A 254 -13.60 11.09 11.68
N LYS A 255 -14.06 10.09 10.94
CA LYS A 255 -15.16 9.19 11.34
C LYS A 255 -14.68 7.95 12.11
N GLY A 256 -13.38 7.82 12.41
CA GLY A 256 -12.79 6.66 13.09
C GLY A 256 -12.67 5.42 12.22
N LEU A 257 -12.87 5.54 10.90
CA LEU A 257 -12.88 4.40 9.98
C LEU A 257 -11.48 3.86 9.63
N LEU A 258 -10.42 4.57 10.04
CA LEU A 258 -9.03 4.21 9.74
C LEU A 258 -8.22 3.86 11.02
N SER A 259 -8.89 3.39 12.08
CA SER A 259 -8.29 3.22 13.42
C SER A 259 -8.07 1.76 13.84
N ALA A 260 -8.42 0.77 13.01
CA ALA A 260 -8.29 -0.63 13.41
C ALA A 260 -6.83 -1.10 13.41
N THR A 261 -6.47 -1.92 14.38
CA THR A 261 -5.19 -2.65 14.45
C THR A 261 -5.43 -4.16 14.41
N SER A 262 -4.40 -4.95 14.10
CA SER A 262 -4.47 -6.41 14.10
C SER A 262 -3.13 -7.07 14.42
N ASN A 263 -3.16 -8.39 14.64
CA ASN A 263 -1.96 -9.22 14.76
C ASN A 263 -1.60 -9.94 13.44
N ASP A 264 -2.22 -9.56 12.31
CA ASP A 264 -2.03 -10.29 11.05
C ASP A 264 -0.60 -10.16 10.52
N PHE A 265 0.07 -9.02 10.74
CA PHE A 265 1.48 -8.89 10.40
C PHE A 265 2.31 -9.99 11.09
N HIS A 266 2.16 -10.16 12.40
CA HIS A 266 2.84 -11.20 13.16
C HIS A 266 2.46 -12.62 12.68
N ARG A 267 1.19 -12.83 12.37
CA ARG A 267 0.70 -14.12 11.84
C ARG A 267 1.37 -14.49 10.50
N LEU A 268 1.63 -13.51 9.63
CA LEU A 268 2.26 -13.72 8.33
C LEU A 268 3.77 -13.85 8.40
N THR A 269 4.42 -13.10 9.30
CA THR A 269 5.89 -12.93 9.29
C THR A 269 6.62 -13.58 10.46
N GLY A 270 5.91 -13.92 11.54
CA GLY A 270 6.49 -14.40 12.80
C GLY A 270 7.17 -13.31 13.64
N THR A 271 7.11 -12.04 13.21
CA THR A 271 7.72 -10.89 13.92
C THR A 271 6.69 -9.79 14.14
N TYR A 272 7.00 -8.79 14.95
CA TYR A 272 6.16 -7.60 15.09
C TYR A 272 6.59 -6.50 14.12
N PRO A 273 5.67 -5.61 13.68
CA PRO A 273 6.01 -4.46 12.87
C PRO A 273 6.83 -3.44 13.65
N VAL A 274 7.55 -2.58 12.95
CA VAL A 274 8.26 -1.44 13.55
C VAL A 274 7.22 -0.39 13.97
N GLU A 275 7.29 0.07 15.23
CA GLU A 275 6.38 1.09 15.74
C GLU A 275 6.80 2.51 15.31
N MET A 276 5.88 3.49 15.39
CA MET A 276 6.04 4.83 14.81
C MET A 276 7.28 5.57 15.30
N ALA A 277 7.58 5.49 16.60
CA ALA A 277 8.74 6.17 17.17
C ALA A 277 10.06 5.66 16.60
N ASP A 278 10.22 4.33 16.54
CA ASP A 278 11.41 3.70 15.99
C ASP A 278 11.49 3.92 14.47
N PHE A 279 10.34 3.84 13.78
CA PHE A 279 10.26 4.11 12.34
C PHE A 279 10.74 5.54 12.02
N LEU A 280 10.21 6.56 12.70
CA LEU A 280 10.60 7.94 12.45
C LEU A 280 12.05 8.19 12.86
N ALA A 281 12.50 7.67 14.01
CA ALA A 281 13.89 7.83 14.46
C ALA A 281 14.91 7.23 13.48
N HIS A 282 14.56 6.11 12.84
CA HIS A 282 15.43 5.46 11.86
C HIS A 282 15.48 6.19 10.51
N ASN A 283 14.37 6.80 10.10
CA ASN A 283 14.21 7.37 8.75
C ASN A 283 14.36 8.90 8.70
N TYR A 284 14.24 9.60 9.83
CA TYR A 284 14.46 11.04 9.88
C TYR A 284 15.93 11.36 10.05
N HIS A 285 16.49 12.05 9.06
CA HIS A 285 17.84 12.62 9.12
C HIS A 285 17.73 14.14 9.07
N SER A 286 18.05 14.82 10.18
CA SER A 286 18.11 16.28 10.17
C SER A 286 19.07 16.74 9.07
N LYS A 287 18.61 17.59 8.17
CA LYS A 287 19.55 18.33 7.32
C LYS A 287 20.30 19.27 8.23
N GLY A 288 21.57 18.90 8.58
CA GLY A 288 22.49 19.73 9.35
C GLY A 288 22.77 21.07 8.67
#